data_74f9e6ad4ea09d884774f1a26738c30f
#
_entry.id   74f9e6ad4ea09d884774f1a26738c30f
#
_cell.length_a   1.000
_cell.length_b   1.000
_cell.length_c   1.000
_cell.angle_alpha   90.00
_cell.angle_beta   90.00
_cell.angle_gamma   90.00
#
_symmetry.space_group_name_H-M   'P 1'
#
loop_
_entity.id
_entity.type
_entity.pdbx_description
1 polymer ?
#
loop_
_entity_poly.entity_id
_entity_poly.type
_entity_poly.pdbx_seq_one_letter_code
_entity_poly.pdbx_strand_id
1 'polypeptide(L)'
;ETGDMSPDEFCSYVRKKVGADVKDEEIFRAWNKMLVGIPARRMQTIRNLRTDYRTYMLSNTNAMHWAYSCRELMASTGLEMEDCFDRIFLSFQMHLAKPDERIFRKVLSEAGLKPEETLFVDDSSENCRTAESLGIQVFHSRQPEVWFGLLE
;
A
#
# COMPACT_ATOMS: atom_id res chain seq x y z
N GLU A 1 -10.99 -2.93 3.29
CA GLU A 1 -9.86 -2.69 2.35
C GLU A 1 -10.29 -2.76 0.88
N THR A 2 -11.43 -3.39 0.56
CA THR A 2 -11.95 -3.50 -0.82
C THR A 2 -12.84 -2.32 -1.24
N GLY A 3 -13.01 -1.32 -0.39
CA GLY A 3 -13.78 -0.12 -0.71
C GLY A 3 -15.30 -0.27 -0.64
N ASP A 4 -15.78 -1.38 -0.05
CA ASP A 4 -17.22 -1.67 0.04
C ASP A 4 -17.94 -0.81 1.08
N MET A 5 -17.20 -0.09 1.91
CA MET A 5 -17.72 0.80 2.97
C MET A 5 -17.09 2.18 2.81
N SER A 6 -17.91 3.21 2.72
CA SER A 6 -17.47 4.61 2.74
C SER A 6 -16.96 5.04 4.12
N PRO A 7 -16.20 6.14 4.24
CA PRO A 7 -15.79 6.71 5.52
C PRO A 7 -16.97 7.01 6.45
N ASP A 8 -18.08 7.54 5.92
CA ASP A 8 -19.28 7.89 6.72
C ASP A 8 -19.99 6.63 7.25
N GLU A 9 -20.09 5.60 6.41
CA GLU A 9 -20.63 4.29 6.82
C GLU A 9 -19.77 3.65 7.89
N PHE A 10 -18.43 3.77 7.75
CA PHE A 10 -17.49 3.28 8.77
C PHE A 10 -17.68 4.02 10.10
N CYS A 11 -17.77 5.34 10.10
CA CYS A 11 -18.02 6.12 11.31
C CYS A 11 -19.36 5.74 11.97
N SER A 12 -20.40 5.56 11.17
CA SER A 12 -21.73 5.12 11.63
C SER A 12 -21.66 3.72 12.25
N TYR A 13 -20.92 2.81 11.63
CA TYR A 13 -20.70 1.46 12.14
C TYR A 13 -19.96 1.49 13.50
N VAL A 14 -18.88 2.29 13.60
CA VAL A 14 -18.10 2.43 14.85
C VAL A 14 -18.98 2.96 15.97
N ARG A 15 -19.74 4.06 15.75
CA ARG A 15 -20.67 4.62 16.75
C ARG A 15 -21.66 3.58 17.26
N LYS A 16 -22.24 2.80 16.33
CA LYS A 16 -23.16 1.73 16.69
C LYS A 16 -22.51 0.64 17.55
N LYS A 17 -21.24 0.28 17.25
CA LYS A 17 -20.51 -0.76 18.02
C LYS A 17 -20.06 -0.27 19.38
N VAL A 18 -19.63 0.98 19.49
CA VAL A 18 -19.18 1.57 20.75
C VAL A 18 -20.35 1.98 21.65
N GLY A 19 -21.53 2.21 21.08
CA GLY A 19 -22.73 2.65 21.81
C GLY A 19 -22.63 4.11 22.32
N ALA A 20 -21.81 4.94 21.63
CA ALA A 20 -21.58 6.33 21.98
C ALA A 20 -21.56 7.23 20.74
N ASP A 21 -22.00 8.48 20.91
CA ASP A 21 -21.94 9.52 19.87
C ASP A 21 -20.52 10.14 19.83
N VAL A 22 -19.63 9.47 19.09
CA VAL A 22 -18.24 9.89 18.91
C VAL A 22 -18.13 10.67 17.60
N LYS A 23 -17.39 11.77 17.62
CA LYS A 23 -17.15 12.59 16.41
C LYS A 23 -16.29 11.86 15.39
N ASP A 24 -16.53 12.13 14.10
CA ASP A 24 -15.78 11.50 13.00
C ASP A 24 -14.26 11.74 13.11
N GLU A 25 -13.85 12.97 13.52
CA GLU A 25 -12.45 13.29 13.69
C GLU A 25 -11.77 12.45 14.78
N GLU A 26 -12.49 12.06 15.83
CA GLU A 26 -11.97 11.22 16.89
C GLU A 26 -11.84 9.78 16.42
N ILE A 27 -12.81 9.30 15.65
CA ILE A 27 -12.77 7.98 15.02
C ILE A 27 -11.58 7.90 14.04
N PHE A 28 -11.43 8.89 13.15
CA PHE A 28 -10.32 8.92 12.18
C PHE A 28 -8.97 9.02 12.89
N ARG A 29 -8.85 9.83 13.91
CA ARG A 29 -7.62 9.94 14.70
C ARG A 29 -7.26 8.62 15.37
N ALA A 30 -8.24 7.94 15.98
CA ALA A 30 -8.01 6.64 16.61
C ALA A 30 -7.64 5.57 15.57
N TRP A 31 -8.33 5.56 14.42
CA TRP A 31 -8.09 4.61 13.33
C TRP A 31 -6.69 4.78 12.71
N ASN A 32 -6.28 6.02 12.48
CA ASN A 32 -4.97 6.33 11.89
C ASN A 32 -3.79 6.13 12.85
N LYS A 33 -4.03 6.00 14.17
CA LYS A 33 -2.95 5.71 15.16
C LYS A 33 -2.22 4.39 14.94
N MET A 34 -2.81 3.45 14.19
CA MET A 34 -2.13 2.21 13.83
C MET A 34 -1.02 2.41 12.78
N LEU A 35 -1.00 3.56 12.10
CA LEU A 35 0.03 3.92 11.15
C LEU A 35 1.17 4.65 11.89
N VAL A 36 2.34 4.02 11.93
CA VAL A 36 3.47 4.50 12.76
C VAL A 36 4.42 5.47 12.05
N GLY A 37 4.25 5.68 10.74
CA GLY A 37 5.08 6.60 9.96
C GLY A 37 5.70 5.98 8.72
N ILE A 38 6.29 6.84 7.90
CA ILE A 38 7.03 6.45 6.68
C ILE A 38 8.46 6.99 6.83
N PRO A 39 9.48 6.14 6.95
CA PRO A 39 10.87 6.60 7.05
C PRO A 39 11.32 7.30 5.74
N ALA A 40 11.78 8.55 5.86
CA ALA A 40 12.21 9.35 4.71
C ALA A 40 13.27 8.63 3.84
N ARG A 41 14.21 7.92 4.48
CA ARG A 41 15.24 7.13 3.78
C ARG A 41 14.63 6.10 2.83
N ARG A 42 13.53 5.43 3.23
CA ARG A 42 12.87 4.44 2.36
C ARG A 42 12.28 5.09 1.11
N MET A 43 11.58 6.20 1.29
CA MET A 43 11.00 6.91 0.17
C MET A 43 12.08 7.45 -0.77
N GLN A 44 13.18 7.98 -0.22
CA GLN A 44 14.33 8.42 -1.02
C GLN A 44 14.95 7.27 -1.81
N THR A 45 15.09 6.08 -1.21
CA THR A 45 15.60 4.90 -1.93
C THR A 45 14.66 4.51 -3.07
N ILE A 46 13.34 4.44 -2.82
CA ILE A 46 12.36 4.11 -3.87
C ILE A 46 12.42 5.15 -5.00
N ARG A 47 12.50 6.44 -4.66
CA ARG A 47 12.66 7.50 -5.66
C ARG A 47 13.92 7.31 -6.51
N ASN A 48 15.04 6.96 -5.89
CA ASN A 48 16.30 6.75 -6.61
C ASN A 48 16.23 5.56 -7.57
N LEU A 49 15.50 4.51 -7.21
CA LEU A 49 15.29 3.35 -8.09
C LEU A 49 14.64 3.70 -9.43
N ARG A 50 13.86 4.79 -9.49
CA ARG A 50 13.24 5.25 -10.74
C ARG A 50 14.23 5.67 -11.83
N THR A 51 15.51 5.82 -11.49
CA THR A 51 16.57 6.06 -12.49
C THR A 51 16.75 4.84 -13.41
N ASP A 52 16.63 3.63 -12.86
CA ASP A 52 16.93 2.38 -13.56
C ASP A 52 15.73 1.46 -13.73
N TYR A 53 14.71 1.63 -12.90
CA TYR A 53 13.53 0.77 -12.83
C TYR A 53 12.22 1.57 -12.87
N ARG A 54 11.17 0.93 -13.34
CA ARG A 54 9.80 1.40 -13.10
C ARG A 54 9.33 0.93 -11.74
N THR A 55 8.84 1.82 -10.93
CA THR A 55 8.40 1.53 -9.56
C THR A 55 6.89 1.65 -9.42
N TYR A 56 6.29 0.68 -8.79
CA TYR A 56 4.85 0.60 -8.59
C TYR A 56 4.52 0.33 -7.13
N MET A 57 3.41 0.90 -6.65
CA MET A 57 2.85 0.55 -5.36
C MET A 57 1.62 -0.33 -5.56
N LEU A 58 1.54 -1.45 -4.83
CA LEU A 58 0.33 -2.25 -4.69
C LEU A 58 0.01 -2.41 -3.20
N SER A 59 -0.97 -1.66 -2.70
CA SER A 59 -1.27 -1.55 -1.27
C SER A 59 -2.68 -2.04 -0.93
N ASN A 60 -2.77 -2.94 0.07
CA ASN A 60 -4.01 -3.20 0.78
C ASN A 60 -4.25 -2.06 1.79
N THR A 61 -5.18 -1.19 1.49
CA THR A 61 -5.47 0.00 2.30
C THR A 61 -6.93 0.44 2.14
N ASN A 62 -7.31 1.50 2.81
CA ASN A 62 -8.61 2.16 2.69
C ASN A 62 -8.44 3.66 2.46
N ALA A 63 -9.51 4.33 2.07
CA ALA A 63 -9.49 5.75 1.71
C ALA A 63 -8.97 6.66 2.84
N MET A 64 -9.31 6.35 4.11
CA MET A 64 -8.89 7.15 5.26
C MET A 64 -7.39 7.01 5.53
N HIS A 65 -6.87 5.77 5.57
CA HIS A 65 -5.45 5.51 5.74
C HIS A 65 -4.63 6.09 4.58
N TRP A 66 -5.12 5.96 3.35
CA TRP A 66 -4.46 6.53 2.19
C TRP A 66 -4.35 8.06 2.26
N ALA A 67 -5.47 8.74 2.52
CA ALA A 67 -5.49 10.19 2.68
C ALA A 67 -4.56 10.68 3.82
N TYR A 68 -4.56 9.97 4.95
CA TYR A 68 -3.67 10.26 6.07
C TYR A 68 -2.19 10.02 5.70
N SER A 69 -1.87 8.92 5.02
CA SER A 69 -0.51 8.61 4.59
C SER A 69 0.04 9.68 3.64
N CYS A 70 -0.73 10.10 2.64
CA CYS A 70 -0.30 11.15 1.72
C CYS A 70 -0.10 12.49 2.41
N ARG A 71 -1.04 12.91 3.25
CA ARG A 71 -1.02 14.25 3.85
C ARG A 71 -0.08 14.38 5.05
N GLU A 72 -0.09 13.38 5.94
CA GLU A 72 0.61 13.48 7.23
C GLU A 72 1.92 12.70 7.25
N LEU A 73 1.93 11.45 6.75
CA LEU A 73 3.12 10.62 6.87
C LEU A 73 4.17 10.99 5.82
N MET A 74 3.76 11.31 4.60
CA MET A 74 4.68 11.76 3.55
C MET A 74 5.26 13.14 3.82
N ALA A 75 4.55 14.03 4.53
CA ALA A 75 5.04 15.38 4.86
C ALA A 75 6.42 15.37 5.52
N SER A 76 6.69 14.38 6.38
CA SER A 76 7.99 14.25 7.06
C SER A 76 9.13 13.80 6.12
N THR A 77 8.83 13.31 4.93
CA THR A 77 9.82 12.83 3.97
C THR A 77 10.30 13.92 3.00
N GLY A 78 9.52 14.98 2.85
CA GLY A 78 9.75 16.02 1.84
C GLY A 78 9.48 15.57 0.39
N LEU A 79 8.79 14.45 0.21
CA LEU A 79 8.42 13.85 -1.07
C LEU A 79 6.91 13.61 -1.13
N GLU A 80 6.39 13.57 -2.35
CA GLU A 80 5.04 13.09 -2.63
C GLU A 80 5.09 11.60 -3.09
N MET A 81 3.95 10.91 -3.05
CA MET A 81 3.88 9.51 -3.51
C MET A 81 4.25 9.37 -4.98
N GLU A 82 3.88 10.34 -5.79
CA GLU A 82 4.15 10.42 -7.23
C GLU A 82 5.63 10.63 -7.56
N ASP A 83 6.42 11.17 -6.63
CA ASP A 83 7.88 11.24 -6.76
C ASP A 83 8.53 9.86 -6.70
N CYS A 84 7.87 8.93 -6.01
CA CYS A 84 8.41 7.61 -5.69
C CYS A 84 7.88 6.51 -6.60
N PHE A 85 6.67 6.65 -7.15
CA PHE A 85 6.01 5.61 -7.92
C PHE A 85 5.51 6.12 -9.27
N ASP A 86 5.73 5.32 -10.31
CA ASP A 86 5.19 5.59 -11.66
C ASP A 86 3.69 5.38 -11.72
N ARG A 87 3.18 4.43 -10.92
CA ARG A 87 1.76 4.21 -10.74
C ARG A 87 1.47 3.56 -9.38
N ILE A 88 0.29 3.87 -8.83
CA ILE A 88 -0.15 3.43 -7.51
C ILE A 88 -1.46 2.66 -7.68
N PHE A 89 -1.52 1.45 -7.12
CA PHE A 89 -2.65 0.56 -7.13
C PHE A 89 -3.15 0.35 -5.69
N LEU A 90 -4.37 0.75 -5.42
CA LEU A 90 -4.95 0.72 -4.08
C LEU A 90 -6.13 -0.24 -4.05
N SER A 91 -6.13 -1.18 -3.12
CA SER A 91 -7.13 -2.23 -3.00
C SER A 91 -8.57 -1.69 -2.99
N PHE A 92 -8.81 -0.59 -2.26
CA PHE A 92 -10.14 0.01 -2.17
C PHE A 92 -10.64 0.65 -3.47
N GLN A 93 -9.74 1.10 -4.36
CA GLN A 93 -10.08 1.62 -5.69
C GLN A 93 -10.24 0.49 -6.71
N MET A 94 -9.49 -0.59 -6.51
CA MET A 94 -9.53 -1.75 -7.42
C MET A 94 -10.68 -2.72 -7.09
N HIS A 95 -11.30 -2.59 -5.91
CA HIS A 95 -12.27 -3.55 -5.32
C HIS A 95 -11.72 -4.97 -5.23
N LEU A 96 -10.41 -5.09 -5.04
CA LEU A 96 -9.65 -6.33 -4.91
C LEU A 96 -8.56 -6.12 -3.86
N ALA A 97 -8.21 -7.16 -3.14
CA ALA A 97 -7.13 -7.10 -2.14
C ALA A 97 -6.20 -8.30 -2.28
N LYS A 98 -4.90 -8.10 -2.02
CA LYS A 98 -3.96 -9.22 -1.85
C LYS A 98 -4.45 -10.09 -0.69
N PRO A 99 -4.35 -11.41 -0.74
CA PRO A 99 -3.61 -12.24 -1.70
C PRO A 99 -4.44 -12.72 -2.91
N ASP A 100 -5.60 -12.14 -3.22
CA ASP A 100 -6.39 -12.56 -4.38
C ASP A 100 -5.57 -12.41 -5.68
N GLU A 101 -5.42 -13.50 -6.46
CA GLU A 101 -4.61 -13.46 -7.68
C GLU A 101 -5.11 -12.45 -8.71
N ARG A 102 -6.42 -12.11 -8.68
CA ARG A 102 -7.03 -11.16 -9.61
C ARG A 102 -6.43 -9.77 -9.51
N ILE A 103 -6.00 -9.35 -8.31
CA ILE A 103 -5.37 -8.03 -8.15
C ILE A 103 -4.01 -7.99 -8.84
N PHE A 104 -3.21 -9.04 -8.73
CA PHE A 104 -1.90 -9.14 -9.39
C PHE A 104 -2.04 -9.17 -10.91
N ARG A 105 -2.96 -10.00 -11.43
CA ARG A 105 -3.26 -10.06 -12.88
C ARG A 105 -3.71 -8.70 -13.42
N LYS A 106 -4.53 -7.98 -12.67
CA LYS A 106 -5.01 -6.64 -13.03
C LYS A 106 -3.86 -5.63 -13.07
N VAL A 107 -2.96 -5.64 -12.06
CA VAL A 107 -1.77 -4.78 -12.03
C VAL A 107 -0.85 -5.06 -13.22
N LEU A 108 -0.52 -6.33 -13.46
CA LEU A 108 0.31 -6.72 -14.61
C LEU A 108 -0.28 -6.21 -15.93
N SER A 109 -1.57 -6.43 -16.14
CA SER A 109 -2.28 -5.99 -17.35
C SER A 109 -2.31 -4.48 -17.51
N GLU A 110 -2.72 -3.76 -16.45
CA GLU A 110 -2.89 -2.31 -16.50
C GLU A 110 -1.57 -1.52 -16.58
N ALA A 111 -0.50 -2.08 -16.03
CA ALA A 111 0.83 -1.48 -16.08
C ALA A 111 1.69 -1.99 -17.25
N GLY A 112 1.17 -2.97 -18.03
CA GLY A 112 1.90 -3.58 -19.15
C GLY A 112 3.18 -4.28 -18.68
N LEU A 113 3.09 -5.03 -17.57
CA LEU A 113 4.24 -5.71 -16.96
C LEU A 113 4.26 -7.18 -17.36
N LYS A 114 5.48 -7.70 -17.55
CA LYS A 114 5.73 -9.13 -17.70
C LYS A 114 6.08 -9.70 -16.33
N PRO A 115 5.44 -10.79 -15.90
CA PRO A 115 5.70 -11.40 -14.59
C PRO A 115 7.19 -11.68 -14.35
N GLU A 116 7.86 -12.27 -15.32
CA GLU A 116 9.28 -12.67 -15.26
C GLU A 116 10.27 -11.48 -15.19
N GLU A 117 9.82 -10.28 -15.56
CA GLU A 117 10.60 -9.02 -15.48
C GLU A 117 10.19 -8.17 -14.26
N THR A 118 9.30 -8.69 -13.41
CA THR A 118 8.73 -7.96 -12.26
C THR A 118 9.22 -8.56 -10.96
N LEU A 119 9.71 -7.73 -10.05
CA LEU A 119 10.02 -8.09 -8.66
C LEU A 119 8.91 -7.54 -7.75
N PHE A 120 8.28 -8.41 -6.98
CA PHE A 120 7.32 -8.05 -5.94
C PHE A 120 7.96 -8.18 -4.56
N VAL A 121 7.93 -7.11 -3.80
CA VAL A 121 8.48 -7.03 -2.43
C VAL A 121 7.32 -6.86 -1.46
N ASP A 122 7.12 -7.80 -0.55
CA ASP A 122 6.00 -7.76 0.41
C ASP A 122 6.40 -8.49 1.70
N ASP A 123 5.83 -8.13 2.84
CA ASP A 123 6.08 -8.74 4.14
C ASP A 123 5.16 -9.94 4.42
N SER A 124 4.08 -10.09 3.65
CA SER A 124 3.16 -11.23 3.74
C SER A 124 3.64 -12.40 2.88
N SER A 125 3.93 -13.52 3.53
CA SER A 125 4.28 -14.75 2.82
C SER A 125 3.16 -15.28 1.92
N GLU A 126 1.90 -14.97 2.24
CA GLU A 126 0.74 -15.36 1.46
C GLU A 126 0.66 -14.54 0.16
N ASN A 127 0.86 -13.23 0.24
CA ASN A 127 0.96 -12.36 -0.93
C ASN A 127 2.10 -12.78 -1.85
N CYS A 128 3.28 -13.07 -1.27
CA CYS A 128 4.44 -13.55 -2.02
C CYS A 128 4.16 -14.86 -2.76
N ARG A 129 3.55 -15.85 -2.10
CA ARG A 129 3.19 -17.12 -2.74
C ARG A 129 2.23 -16.95 -3.91
N THR A 130 1.23 -16.07 -3.76
CA THR A 130 0.31 -15.79 -4.87
C THR A 130 1.02 -15.11 -6.04
N ALA A 131 1.87 -14.11 -5.78
CA ALA A 131 2.64 -13.46 -6.84
C ALA A 131 3.56 -14.44 -7.56
N GLU A 132 4.28 -15.29 -6.82
CA GLU A 132 5.19 -16.32 -7.37
C GLU A 132 4.44 -17.33 -8.24
N SER A 133 3.22 -17.76 -7.85
CA SER A 133 2.40 -18.67 -8.65
C SER A 133 2.00 -18.10 -10.02
N LEU A 134 2.08 -16.79 -10.18
CA LEU A 134 1.82 -16.07 -11.44
C LEU A 134 3.09 -15.79 -12.25
N GLY A 135 4.25 -16.30 -11.80
CA GLY A 135 5.54 -16.12 -12.46
C GLY A 135 6.26 -14.81 -12.11
N ILE A 136 5.73 -14.03 -11.15
CA ILE A 136 6.38 -12.82 -10.65
C ILE A 136 7.55 -13.22 -9.74
N GLN A 137 8.72 -12.59 -9.90
CA GLN A 137 9.81 -12.75 -8.96
C GLN A 137 9.43 -12.13 -7.61
N VAL A 138 9.75 -12.78 -6.50
CA VAL A 138 9.31 -12.30 -5.17
C VAL A 138 10.48 -12.14 -4.21
N PHE A 139 10.41 -11.12 -3.38
CA PHE A 139 11.24 -10.97 -2.20
C PHE A 139 10.35 -10.83 -0.96
N HIS A 140 10.35 -11.87 -0.12
CA HIS A 140 9.63 -11.85 1.14
C HIS A 140 10.41 -11.04 2.18
N SER A 141 10.02 -9.78 2.37
CA SER A 141 10.68 -8.84 3.28
C SER A 141 10.24 -9.05 4.73
N ARG A 142 10.86 -10.00 5.42
CA ARG A 142 10.60 -10.27 6.86
C ARG A 142 11.04 -9.13 7.77
N GLN A 143 12.00 -8.34 7.32
CA GLN A 143 12.49 -7.15 8.01
C GLN A 143 12.48 -5.99 7.03
N PRO A 144 11.84 -4.87 7.38
CA PRO A 144 11.63 -3.76 6.46
C PRO A 144 12.90 -3.16 5.84
N GLU A 145 14.06 -3.44 6.42
CA GLU A 145 15.35 -2.83 6.04
C GLU A 145 16.19 -3.71 5.09
N VAL A 146 15.86 -5.02 4.99
CA VAL A 146 16.75 -5.99 4.29
C VAL A 146 16.70 -5.87 2.78
N TRP A 147 15.58 -5.43 2.20
CA TRP A 147 15.47 -5.32 0.74
C TRP A 147 16.30 -4.16 0.14
N PHE A 148 16.72 -3.18 0.97
CA PHE A 148 17.60 -2.11 0.51
C PHE A 148 18.97 -2.64 0.04
N GLY A 149 19.51 -3.68 0.67
CA GLY A 149 20.78 -4.29 0.30
C GLY A 149 20.71 -5.21 -0.92
N LEU A 150 19.53 -5.42 -1.51
CA LEU A 150 19.40 -6.21 -2.76
C LEU A 150 19.66 -5.36 -4.01
N LEU A 151 19.66 -4.04 -3.87
CA LEU A 151 19.64 -3.09 -4.97
C LEU A 151 20.88 -2.18 -4.96
N GLU A 152 21.79 -2.42 -3.99
CA GLU A 152 23.15 -1.86 -3.95
C GLU A 152 24.13 -2.81 -4.66
#